data_75eb550588de0ac95bb2666ce5e01b68
#
_entry.id   75eb550588de0ac95bb2666ce5e01b68
#
_cell.length_a   1.000
_cell.length_b   1.000
_cell.length_c   1.000
_cell.angle_alpha   90.00
_cell.angle_beta   90.00
_cell.angle_gamma   90.00
#
_symmetry.space_group_name_H-M   'P 1'
#
loop_
_entity.id
_entity.type
_entity.pdbx_description
1 polymer ?
#
loop_
_entity_poly.entity_id
_entity_poly.type
_entity_poly.pdbx_seq_one_letter_code
_entity_poly.pdbx_strand_id
1 'polypeptide(L)'
;MIQKFRDAEIRAEAELWAAKTETGMENYIPAKARFEKLYSNTSLARHLNADVFASFAHLEFVQGNYEEAYQLLIQAAEKTEDKELEVRWLYICGQLLAKQGQDYEASQMFDRVIRKGPPYDLLFNAQLNQARNYDIELMDPSKAYDDLEKMLRDEKNYDNRDQIYYVMAEVAQKLGEELDRDDFLNK
;
A
#
# COMPACT_ATOMS: atom_id res chain seq x y z
N MET A 1 30.94 -4.91 -26.03
CA MET A 1 29.47 -4.75 -25.89
C MET A 1 29.05 -5.00 -24.46
N ILE A 2 29.36 -6.12 -23.81
CA ILE A 2 28.99 -6.47 -22.42
C ILE A 2 29.45 -5.42 -21.40
N GLN A 3 30.69 -4.90 -21.51
CA GLN A 3 31.20 -3.87 -20.56
C GLN A 3 30.43 -2.56 -20.64
N LYS A 4 29.99 -2.15 -21.81
CA LYS A 4 29.20 -0.92 -22.02
C LYS A 4 27.81 -1.02 -21.41
N PHE A 5 27.18 -2.19 -21.42
CA PHE A 5 25.90 -2.44 -20.75
C PHE A 5 26.04 -2.40 -19.24
N ARG A 6 27.09 -3.06 -18.69
CA ARG A 6 27.38 -3.03 -17.25
C ARG A 6 27.66 -1.62 -16.72
N ASP A 7 28.40 -0.82 -17.49
CA ASP A 7 28.68 0.58 -17.12
C ASP A 7 27.39 1.45 -17.13
N ALA A 8 26.44 1.15 -18.03
CA ALA A 8 25.15 1.85 -18.08
C ALA A 8 24.24 1.48 -16.89
N GLU A 9 24.22 0.22 -16.50
CA GLU A 9 23.47 -0.28 -15.35
C GLU A 9 24.02 0.31 -14.04
N ILE A 10 25.32 0.27 -13.82
CA ILE A 10 25.98 0.87 -12.65
C ILE A 10 25.67 2.37 -12.55
N ARG A 11 25.64 3.09 -13.68
CA ARG A 11 25.27 4.51 -13.70
C ARG A 11 23.80 4.72 -13.32
N ALA A 12 22.91 3.86 -13.81
CA ALA A 12 21.51 3.94 -13.47
C ALA A 12 21.27 3.66 -11.96
N GLU A 13 21.95 2.67 -11.40
CA GLU A 13 21.92 2.42 -9.95
C GLU A 13 22.45 3.61 -9.16
N ALA A 14 23.57 4.20 -9.57
CA ALA A 14 24.14 5.38 -8.90
C ALA A 14 23.17 6.58 -8.95
N GLU A 15 22.52 6.82 -10.10
CA GLU A 15 21.48 7.86 -10.23
C GLU A 15 20.27 7.57 -9.34
N LEU A 16 19.85 6.31 -9.24
CA LEU A 16 18.74 5.90 -8.35
C LEU A 16 19.09 6.17 -6.89
N TRP A 17 20.29 5.77 -6.45
CA TRP A 17 20.73 6.02 -5.07
C TRP A 17 20.89 7.52 -4.78
N ALA A 18 21.40 8.30 -5.75
CA ALA A 18 21.46 9.76 -5.61
C ALA A 18 20.06 10.37 -5.44
N ALA A 19 19.08 9.95 -6.26
CA ALA A 19 17.70 10.41 -6.16
C ALA A 19 17.06 10.04 -4.80
N LYS A 20 17.26 8.79 -4.32
CA LYS A 20 16.80 8.36 -2.99
C LYS A 20 17.42 9.21 -1.87
N THR A 21 18.71 9.49 -1.95
CA THR A 21 19.42 10.32 -0.96
C THR A 21 18.91 11.76 -0.98
N GLU A 22 18.75 12.35 -2.15
CA GLU A 22 18.21 13.70 -2.32
C GLU A 22 16.77 13.79 -1.78
N THR A 23 15.93 12.75 -1.96
CA THR A 23 14.60 12.66 -1.36
C THR A 23 14.68 12.67 0.17
N GLY A 24 15.55 11.84 0.76
CA GLY A 24 15.76 11.79 2.20
C GLY A 24 16.35 13.09 2.81
N MET A 25 17.02 13.89 1.99
CA MET A 25 17.52 15.22 2.35
C MET A 25 16.52 16.36 2.07
N GLU A 26 15.30 16.02 1.65
CA GLU A 26 14.24 16.96 1.26
C GLU A 26 14.61 17.86 0.05
N ASN A 27 15.60 17.47 -0.72
CA ASN A 27 16.00 18.11 -1.96
C ASN A 27 15.14 17.61 -3.13
N TYR A 28 13.86 17.90 -3.13
CA TYR A 28 12.87 17.27 -4.02
C TYR A 28 13.05 17.63 -5.51
N ILE A 29 13.49 18.86 -5.83
CA ILE A 29 13.67 19.29 -7.23
C ILE A 29 14.74 18.45 -7.96
N PRO A 30 15.98 18.34 -7.48
CA PRO A 30 16.99 17.49 -8.13
C PRO A 30 16.62 16.00 -8.06
N ALA A 31 16.01 15.51 -6.96
CA ALA A 31 15.52 14.15 -6.85
C ALA A 31 14.52 13.82 -7.96
N LYS A 32 13.52 14.68 -8.16
CA LYS A 32 12.50 14.51 -9.21
C LYS A 32 13.12 14.46 -10.61
N ALA A 33 14.03 15.37 -10.91
CA ALA A 33 14.71 15.39 -12.21
C ALA A 33 15.49 14.09 -12.50
N ARG A 34 16.11 13.50 -11.46
CA ARG A 34 16.80 12.18 -11.60
C ARG A 34 15.80 11.05 -11.81
N PHE A 35 14.70 11.02 -11.04
CA PHE A 35 13.67 10.00 -11.22
C PHE A 35 13.02 10.08 -12.60
N GLU A 36 12.69 11.27 -13.11
CA GLU A 36 12.13 11.46 -14.45
C GLU A 36 13.08 10.98 -15.55
N LYS A 37 14.39 11.23 -15.40
CA LYS A 37 15.42 10.73 -16.31
C LYS A 37 15.51 9.19 -16.29
N LEU A 38 15.42 8.57 -15.09
CA LEU A 38 15.42 7.11 -14.96
C LEU A 38 14.12 6.50 -15.49
N TYR A 39 12.99 7.10 -15.17
CA TYR A 39 11.66 6.69 -15.61
C TYR A 39 11.52 6.68 -17.13
N SER A 40 12.09 7.67 -17.82
CA SER A 40 12.07 7.77 -19.28
C SER A 40 13.06 6.83 -19.98
N ASN A 41 13.94 6.14 -19.24
CA ASN A 41 14.94 5.26 -19.80
C ASN A 41 14.36 3.86 -20.12
N THR A 42 13.89 3.67 -21.33
CA THR A 42 13.34 2.38 -21.81
C THR A 42 14.33 1.22 -21.85
N SER A 43 15.65 1.50 -21.71
CA SER A 43 16.73 0.50 -21.70
C SER A 43 17.15 0.10 -20.27
N LEU A 44 16.39 0.54 -19.25
CA LEU A 44 16.68 0.23 -17.86
C LEU A 44 16.55 -1.27 -17.61
N ALA A 45 17.48 -1.84 -16.83
CA ALA A 45 17.40 -3.25 -16.45
C ALA A 45 16.09 -3.52 -15.69
N ARG A 46 15.47 -4.68 -15.93
CA ARG A 46 14.13 -4.99 -15.44
C ARG A 46 13.99 -4.88 -13.91
N HIS A 47 15.01 -5.34 -13.18
CA HIS A 47 15.02 -5.28 -11.72
C HIS A 47 15.10 -3.84 -11.18
N LEU A 48 15.81 -2.93 -11.91
CA LEU A 48 15.88 -1.52 -11.54
C LEU A 48 14.58 -0.77 -11.83
N ASN A 49 13.80 -1.21 -12.82
CA ASN A 49 12.55 -0.56 -13.17
C ASN A 49 11.61 -0.50 -11.97
N ALA A 50 11.34 -1.63 -11.31
CA ALA A 50 10.44 -1.68 -10.16
C ALA A 50 10.91 -0.75 -9.02
N ASP A 51 12.22 -0.74 -8.76
CA ASP A 51 12.84 0.08 -7.72
C ASP A 51 12.78 1.59 -8.04
N VAL A 52 12.94 1.96 -9.30
CA VAL A 52 12.77 3.36 -9.76
C VAL A 52 11.34 3.83 -9.54
N PHE A 53 10.35 3.04 -9.97
CA PHE A 53 8.94 3.38 -9.78
C PHE A 53 8.56 3.50 -8.31
N ALA A 54 8.96 2.52 -7.48
CA ALA A 54 8.66 2.55 -6.03
C ALA A 54 9.34 3.73 -5.32
N SER A 55 10.59 4.05 -5.70
CA SER A 55 11.32 5.17 -5.11
C SER A 55 10.79 6.52 -5.57
N PHE A 56 10.36 6.62 -6.81
CA PHE A 56 9.69 7.82 -7.32
C PHE A 56 8.32 8.01 -6.66
N ALA A 57 7.56 6.92 -6.47
CA ALA A 57 6.32 6.95 -5.71
C ALA A 57 6.52 7.48 -4.28
N HIS A 58 7.63 7.09 -3.63
CA HIS A 58 7.97 7.62 -2.32
C HIS A 58 8.23 9.13 -2.34
N LEU A 59 8.94 9.65 -3.36
CA LEU A 59 9.13 11.09 -3.54
C LEU A 59 7.79 11.81 -3.67
N GLU A 60 6.89 11.33 -4.53
CA GLU A 60 5.56 11.95 -4.72
C GLU A 60 4.72 11.86 -3.43
N PHE A 61 4.80 10.74 -2.70
CA PHE A 61 4.14 10.57 -1.41
C PHE A 61 4.57 11.62 -0.36
N VAL A 62 5.88 11.84 -0.20
CA VAL A 62 6.38 12.80 0.81
C VAL A 62 6.06 14.24 0.43
N GLN A 63 5.79 14.51 -0.84
CA GLN A 63 5.31 15.81 -1.33
C GLN A 63 3.77 15.96 -1.22
N GLY A 64 3.05 14.91 -0.83
CA GLY A 64 1.59 14.90 -0.71
C GLY A 64 0.85 14.62 -2.03
N ASN A 65 1.56 14.26 -3.09
CA ASN A 65 1.00 13.91 -4.40
C ASN A 65 0.55 12.45 -4.38
N TYR A 66 -0.52 12.15 -3.65
CA TYR A 66 -0.94 10.76 -3.36
C TYR A 66 -1.41 10.00 -4.58
N GLU A 67 -2.05 10.68 -5.54
CA GLU A 67 -2.49 10.05 -6.79
C GLU A 67 -1.29 9.63 -7.65
N GLU A 68 -0.32 10.51 -7.85
CA GLU A 68 0.91 10.20 -8.58
C GLU A 68 1.70 9.08 -7.90
N ALA A 69 1.77 9.12 -6.57
CA ALA A 69 2.41 8.05 -5.80
C ALA A 69 1.71 6.70 -6.01
N TYR A 70 0.38 6.67 -6.00
CA TYR A 70 -0.41 5.47 -6.28
C TYR A 70 -0.13 4.93 -7.69
N GLN A 71 -0.19 5.78 -8.72
CA GLN A 71 0.02 5.37 -10.11
C GLN A 71 1.43 4.80 -10.34
N LEU A 72 2.44 5.39 -9.72
CA LEU A 72 3.81 4.88 -9.78
C LEU A 72 3.96 3.55 -9.02
N LEU A 73 3.34 3.43 -7.86
CA LEU A 73 3.49 2.23 -7.02
C LEU A 73 2.77 1.02 -7.61
N ILE A 74 1.62 1.20 -8.27
CA ILE A 74 0.95 0.14 -9.05
C ILE A 74 1.89 -0.37 -10.15
N GLN A 75 2.55 0.52 -10.89
CA GLN A 75 3.51 0.11 -11.92
C GLN A 75 4.72 -0.61 -11.33
N ALA A 76 5.20 -0.20 -10.16
CA ALA A 76 6.24 -0.93 -9.44
C ALA A 76 5.81 -2.37 -9.11
N ALA A 77 4.60 -2.53 -8.56
CA ALA A 77 4.03 -3.84 -8.23
C ALA A 77 3.86 -4.75 -9.46
N GLU A 78 3.53 -4.19 -10.61
CA GLU A 78 3.41 -4.95 -11.87
C GLU A 78 4.76 -5.36 -12.50
N LYS A 79 5.80 -4.59 -12.20
CA LYS A 79 7.15 -4.81 -12.78
C LYS A 79 8.05 -5.68 -11.94
N THR A 80 7.80 -5.79 -10.63
CA THR A 80 8.61 -6.63 -9.75
C THR A 80 8.38 -8.12 -9.98
N GLU A 81 9.45 -8.91 -9.83
CA GLU A 81 9.39 -10.38 -9.78
C GLU A 81 9.35 -10.87 -8.32
N ASP A 82 9.60 -9.98 -7.36
CA ASP A 82 9.54 -10.26 -5.94
C ASP A 82 8.10 -10.17 -5.44
N LYS A 83 7.53 -11.33 -5.08
CA LYS A 83 6.15 -11.44 -4.61
C LYS A 83 5.91 -10.75 -3.27
N GLU A 84 6.92 -10.65 -2.41
CA GLU A 84 6.77 -9.95 -1.13
C GLU A 84 6.71 -8.44 -1.35
N LEU A 85 7.57 -7.90 -2.21
CA LEU A 85 7.52 -6.49 -2.59
C LEU A 85 6.22 -6.15 -3.33
N GLU A 86 5.78 -7.00 -4.26
CA GLU A 86 4.51 -6.82 -4.96
C GLU A 86 3.36 -6.62 -3.97
N VAL A 87 3.22 -7.54 -3.02
CA VAL A 87 2.12 -7.50 -2.05
C VAL A 87 2.23 -6.31 -1.11
N ARG A 88 3.43 -5.94 -0.66
CA ARG A 88 3.66 -4.75 0.16
C ARG A 88 3.28 -3.46 -0.57
N TRP A 89 3.65 -3.34 -1.84
CA TRP A 89 3.32 -2.15 -2.63
C TRP A 89 1.82 -2.06 -2.91
N LEU A 90 1.15 -3.18 -3.19
CA LEU A 90 -0.30 -3.20 -3.31
C LEU A 90 -1.01 -2.79 -2.00
N TYR A 91 -0.46 -3.21 -0.85
CA TYR A 91 -0.97 -2.79 0.45
C TYR A 91 -0.85 -1.26 0.64
N ILE A 92 0.30 -0.69 0.30
CA ILE A 92 0.50 0.77 0.35
C ILE A 92 -0.44 1.48 -0.64
N CYS A 93 -0.69 0.91 -1.82
CA CYS A 93 -1.69 1.43 -2.76
C CYS A 93 -3.09 1.52 -2.11
N GLY A 94 -3.51 0.48 -1.38
CA GLY A 94 -4.76 0.53 -0.62
C GLY A 94 -4.78 1.64 0.43
N GLN A 95 -3.67 1.86 1.14
CA GLN A 95 -3.55 2.95 2.11
C GLN A 95 -3.57 4.34 1.45
N LEU A 96 -2.99 4.49 0.26
CA LEU A 96 -3.04 5.75 -0.51
C LEU A 96 -4.47 6.07 -0.96
N LEU A 97 -5.21 5.08 -1.44
CA LEU A 97 -6.62 5.23 -1.81
C LEU A 97 -7.48 5.62 -0.61
N ALA A 98 -7.31 4.92 0.53
CA ALA A 98 -8.01 5.24 1.77
C ALA A 98 -7.72 6.67 2.25
N LYS A 99 -6.46 7.11 2.15
CA LYS A 99 -6.06 8.48 2.52
C LYS A 99 -6.71 9.55 1.64
N GLN A 100 -7.10 9.20 0.41
CA GLN A 100 -7.81 10.07 -0.52
C GLN A 100 -9.35 9.98 -0.38
N GLY A 101 -9.86 9.19 0.57
CA GLY A 101 -11.28 8.96 0.78
C GLY A 101 -11.93 8.07 -0.30
N GLN A 102 -11.14 7.32 -1.04
CA GLN A 102 -11.59 6.36 -2.05
C GLN A 102 -11.80 4.99 -1.37
N ASP A 103 -12.79 4.93 -0.47
CA ASP A 103 -12.99 3.78 0.43
C ASP A 103 -13.28 2.50 -0.34
N TYR A 104 -14.11 2.56 -1.38
CA TYR A 104 -14.44 1.39 -2.19
C TYR A 104 -13.21 0.81 -2.90
N GLU A 105 -12.45 1.65 -3.59
CA GLU A 105 -11.22 1.26 -4.29
C GLU A 105 -10.15 0.75 -3.31
N ALA A 106 -10.04 1.39 -2.14
CA ALA A 106 -9.15 0.94 -1.07
C ALA A 106 -9.52 -0.46 -0.59
N SER A 107 -10.79 -0.72 -0.32
CA SER A 107 -11.30 -2.04 0.08
C SER A 107 -11.00 -3.11 -0.98
N GLN A 108 -11.22 -2.80 -2.27
CA GLN A 108 -10.87 -3.69 -3.37
C GLN A 108 -9.36 -3.97 -3.45
N MET A 109 -8.53 -2.98 -3.17
CA MET A 109 -7.09 -3.16 -3.17
C MET A 109 -6.63 -4.05 -2.01
N PHE A 110 -7.18 -3.88 -0.81
CA PHE A 110 -6.90 -4.78 0.32
C PHE A 110 -7.39 -6.21 0.07
N ASP A 111 -8.54 -6.40 -0.59
CA ASP A 111 -9.00 -7.73 -1.05
C ASP A 111 -7.98 -8.38 -2.00
N ARG A 112 -7.43 -7.61 -2.94
CA ARG A 112 -6.36 -8.08 -3.83
C ARG A 112 -5.11 -8.54 -3.06
N VAL A 113 -4.72 -7.81 -2.02
CA VAL A 113 -3.63 -8.18 -1.11
C VAL A 113 -3.93 -9.50 -0.39
N ILE A 114 -5.11 -9.62 0.22
CA ILE A 114 -5.56 -10.80 0.97
C ILE A 114 -5.52 -12.06 0.09
N ARG A 115 -6.03 -11.97 -1.13
CA ARG A 115 -6.03 -13.10 -2.10
C ARG A 115 -4.65 -13.58 -2.52
N LYS A 116 -3.61 -12.75 -2.38
CA LYS A 116 -2.23 -13.14 -2.66
C LYS A 116 -1.59 -13.97 -1.54
N GLY A 117 -2.26 -14.12 -0.38
CA GLY A 117 -1.79 -14.90 0.75
C GLY A 117 -0.49 -14.38 1.37
N PRO A 118 -0.43 -13.11 1.79
CA PRO A 118 0.77 -12.54 2.37
C PRO A 118 1.11 -13.17 3.74
N PRO A 119 2.31 -12.86 4.31
CA PRO A 119 2.62 -13.19 5.69
C PRO A 119 1.57 -12.66 6.67
N TYR A 120 1.43 -13.33 7.83
CA TYR A 120 0.37 -13.11 8.81
C TYR A 120 0.15 -11.63 9.15
N ASP A 121 1.20 -10.89 9.50
CA ASP A 121 1.07 -9.48 9.90
C ASP A 121 0.45 -8.61 8.81
N LEU A 122 0.85 -8.84 7.57
CA LEU A 122 0.31 -8.09 6.43
C LEU A 122 -1.11 -8.54 6.10
N LEU A 123 -1.41 -9.84 6.22
CA LEU A 123 -2.75 -10.38 6.04
C LEU A 123 -3.72 -9.79 7.05
N PHE A 124 -3.36 -9.82 8.34
CA PHE A 124 -4.15 -9.28 9.43
C PHE A 124 -4.48 -7.80 9.21
N ASN A 125 -3.44 -7.00 8.94
CA ASN A 125 -3.63 -5.56 8.68
C ASN A 125 -4.44 -5.28 7.40
N ALA A 126 -4.30 -6.11 6.35
CA ALA A 126 -5.08 -5.95 5.13
C ALA A 126 -6.56 -6.24 5.38
N GLN A 127 -6.88 -7.25 6.18
CA GLN A 127 -8.27 -7.58 6.57
C GLN A 127 -8.90 -6.47 7.41
N LEU A 128 -8.18 -5.93 8.40
CA LEU A 128 -8.65 -4.79 9.20
C LEU A 128 -8.91 -3.56 8.32
N ASN A 129 -7.96 -3.23 7.44
CA ASN A 129 -8.12 -2.07 6.56
C ASN A 129 -9.20 -2.28 5.49
N GLN A 130 -9.43 -3.50 5.02
CA GLN A 130 -10.55 -3.81 4.14
C GLN A 130 -11.88 -3.50 4.83
N ALA A 131 -12.06 -3.95 6.07
CA ALA A 131 -13.27 -3.69 6.84
C ALA A 131 -13.42 -2.19 7.18
N ARG A 132 -12.32 -1.52 7.58
CA ARG A 132 -12.32 -0.08 7.90
C ARG A 132 -12.73 0.80 6.72
N ASN A 133 -12.32 0.42 5.51
CA ASN A 133 -12.62 1.14 4.27
C ASN A 133 -13.89 0.58 3.58
N TYR A 134 -14.79 0.04 4.37
CA TYR A 134 -16.09 -0.40 3.90
C TYR A 134 -16.90 0.80 3.38
N ASP A 135 -17.39 0.69 2.16
CA ASP A 135 -18.25 1.69 1.55
C ASP A 135 -19.72 1.29 1.78
N ILE A 136 -20.42 2.08 2.59
CA ILE A 136 -21.81 1.82 3.01
C ILE A 136 -22.83 1.94 1.87
N GLU A 137 -22.48 2.65 0.80
CA GLU A 137 -23.39 2.87 -0.34
C GLU A 137 -23.24 1.75 -1.39
N LEU A 138 -22.04 1.19 -1.52
CA LEU A 138 -21.69 0.25 -2.58
C LEU A 138 -21.53 -1.21 -2.10
N MET A 139 -21.44 -1.45 -0.78
CA MET A 139 -21.15 -2.77 -0.21
C MET A 139 -22.21 -3.18 0.82
N ASP A 140 -22.41 -4.49 1.03
CA ASP A 140 -23.30 -5.03 2.05
C ASP A 140 -22.66 -4.89 3.45
N PRO A 141 -23.27 -4.11 4.39
CA PRO A 141 -22.73 -3.90 5.74
C PRO A 141 -22.47 -5.18 6.53
N SER A 142 -23.30 -6.20 6.36
CA SER A 142 -23.16 -7.46 7.08
C SER A 142 -21.82 -8.14 6.81
N LYS A 143 -21.27 -7.96 5.62
CA LYS A 143 -20.00 -8.58 5.22
C LYS A 143 -18.81 -8.09 6.02
N ALA A 144 -18.75 -6.79 6.34
CA ALA A 144 -17.67 -6.24 7.15
C ALA A 144 -17.64 -6.86 8.56
N TYR A 145 -18.83 -6.96 9.19
CA TYR A 145 -18.95 -7.62 10.48
C TYR A 145 -18.64 -9.12 10.42
N ASP A 146 -19.17 -9.84 9.43
CA ASP A 146 -18.90 -11.26 9.25
C ASP A 146 -17.40 -11.56 9.12
N ASP A 147 -16.67 -10.73 8.40
CA ASP A 147 -15.23 -10.90 8.21
C ASP A 147 -14.45 -10.58 9.49
N LEU A 148 -14.82 -9.52 10.22
CA LEU A 148 -14.24 -9.20 11.53
C LEU A 148 -14.56 -10.27 12.59
N GLU A 149 -15.78 -10.83 12.61
CA GLU A 149 -16.14 -11.94 13.50
C GLU A 149 -15.34 -13.22 13.18
N LYS A 150 -15.07 -13.52 11.90
CA LYS A 150 -14.18 -14.63 11.54
C LYS A 150 -12.78 -14.40 12.07
N MET A 151 -12.28 -13.16 12.01
CA MET A 151 -10.99 -12.80 12.59
C MET A 151 -10.96 -13.00 14.10
N LEU A 152 -12.03 -12.65 14.83
CA LEU A 152 -12.14 -12.88 16.28
C LEU A 152 -12.14 -14.37 16.68
N ARG A 153 -12.68 -15.24 15.82
CA ARG A 153 -12.73 -16.68 16.04
C ARG A 153 -11.41 -17.38 15.74
N ASP A 154 -10.51 -16.75 14.97
CA ASP A 154 -9.19 -17.32 14.70
C ASP A 154 -8.27 -17.14 15.92
N GLU A 155 -7.80 -18.27 16.49
CA GLU A 155 -6.90 -18.28 17.65
C GLU A 155 -5.60 -17.53 17.42
N LYS A 156 -5.14 -17.42 16.17
CA LYS A 156 -3.96 -16.64 15.79
C LYS A 156 -4.08 -15.16 16.10
N ASN A 157 -5.31 -14.65 16.19
CA ASN A 157 -5.60 -13.25 16.44
C ASN A 157 -5.84 -12.95 17.93
N TYR A 158 -5.63 -13.92 18.83
CA TYR A 158 -5.96 -13.79 20.25
C TYR A 158 -5.36 -12.51 20.87
N ASP A 159 -4.09 -12.26 20.63
CA ASP A 159 -3.36 -11.12 21.19
C ASP A 159 -3.68 -9.79 20.50
N ASN A 160 -4.44 -9.81 19.41
CA ASN A 160 -4.81 -8.62 18.61
C ASN A 160 -6.32 -8.37 18.57
N ARG A 161 -7.10 -8.98 19.47
CA ARG A 161 -8.57 -8.84 19.49
C ARG A 161 -9.03 -7.43 19.77
N ASP A 162 -8.29 -6.68 20.55
CA ASP A 162 -8.50 -5.27 20.82
C ASP A 162 -8.57 -4.45 19.51
N GLN A 163 -7.66 -4.70 18.57
CA GLN A 163 -7.64 -4.04 17.28
C GLN A 163 -8.87 -4.41 16.43
N ILE A 164 -9.33 -5.65 16.50
CA ILE A 164 -10.51 -6.11 15.78
C ILE A 164 -11.76 -5.43 16.34
N TYR A 165 -11.92 -5.41 17.67
CA TYR A 165 -13.05 -4.69 18.31
C TYR A 165 -13.03 -3.21 18.01
N TYR A 166 -11.84 -2.59 17.96
CA TYR A 166 -11.74 -1.18 17.60
C TYR A 166 -12.24 -0.93 16.17
N VAL A 167 -11.88 -1.77 15.19
CA VAL A 167 -12.38 -1.64 13.82
C VAL A 167 -13.87 -1.94 13.74
N MET A 168 -14.42 -2.89 14.51
CA MET A 168 -15.86 -3.11 14.61
C MET A 168 -16.59 -1.85 15.10
N ALA A 169 -16.02 -1.15 16.08
CA ALA A 169 -16.57 0.13 16.56
C ALA A 169 -16.52 1.24 15.47
N GLU A 170 -15.44 1.30 14.69
CA GLU A 170 -15.34 2.25 13.56
C GLU A 170 -16.40 1.95 12.48
N VAL A 171 -16.66 0.67 12.18
CA VAL A 171 -17.70 0.24 11.24
C VAL A 171 -19.09 0.58 11.79
N ALA A 172 -19.37 0.30 13.08
CA ALA A 172 -20.62 0.66 13.74
C ALA A 172 -20.86 2.17 13.69
N GLN A 173 -19.84 2.96 13.93
CA GLN A 173 -19.94 4.43 13.83
C GLN A 173 -20.28 4.90 12.42
N LYS A 174 -19.67 4.31 11.38
CA LYS A 174 -20.01 4.63 9.99
C LYS A 174 -21.47 4.30 9.65
N LEU A 175 -22.02 3.23 10.24
CA LEU A 175 -23.40 2.80 10.04
C LEU A 175 -24.42 3.55 10.93
N GLY A 176 -23.98 4.39 11.85
CA GLY A 176 -24.84 5.09 12.80
C GLY A 176 -25.34 4.21 13.95
N GLU A 177 -24.70 3.08 14.21
CA GLU A 177 -25.04 2.09 15.25
C GLU A 177 -24.30 2.42 16.56
N GLU A 178 -24.69 3.49 17.24
CA GLU A 178 -23.99 4.03 18.42
C GLU A 178 -23.91 3.03 19.58
N LEU A 179 -24.96 2.24 19.81
CA LEU A 179 -24.99 1.26 20.90
C LEU A 179 -23.99 0.13 20.67
N ASP A 180 -23.90 -0.37 19.43
CA ASP A 180 -22.94 -1.42 19.07
C ASP A 180 -21.51 -0.90 19.10
N ARG A 181 -21.28 0.35 18.67
CA ARG A 181 -19.98 1.00 18.79
C ARG A 181 -19.48 1.02 20.24
N ASP A 182 -20.32 1.46 21.17
CA ASP A 182 -19.95 1.57 22.59
C ASP A 182 -19.74 0.19 23.24
N ASP A 183 -20.50 -0.83 22.82
CA ASP A 183 -20.30 -2.22 23.27
C ASP A 183 -18.97 -2.78 22.80
N PHE A 184 -18.56 -2.51 21.55
CA PHE A 184 -17.25 -2.95 21.02
C PHE A 184 -16.07 -2.27 21.69
N LEU A 185 -16.17 -0.97 22.01
CA LEU A 185 -15.09 -0.24 22.68
C LEU A 185 -14.87 -0.67 24.14
N ASN A 186 -15.84 -1.37 24.75
CA ASN A 186 -15.76 -1.85 26.13
C ASN A 186 -15.26 -3.31 26.25
N LYS A 187 -14.89 -3.97 25.16
CA LYS A 187 -14.36 -5.35 25.10
C LYS A 187 -12.86 -5.38 24.95
#